data_75f4c1a42422ee31670c59ad1c70a29f
#
_entry.id   75f4c1a42422ee31670c59ad1c70a29f
#
_cell.length_a   1.000
_cell.length_b   1.000
_cell.length_c   1.000
_cell.angle_alpha   90.00
_cell.angle_beta   90.00
_cell.angle_gamma   90.00
#
_symmetry.space_group_name_H-M   'P 1'
#
loop_
_entity.id
_entity.type
_entity.pdbx_description
1 polymer ?
#
loop_
_entity_poly.entity_id
_entity_poly.type
_entity_poly.pdbx_seq_one_letter_code
_entity_poly.pdbx_strand_id
1 'polypeptide(L)'
;VSESVEAASIAGDMPGQANSKGRPVFRERLYTSWWAWPLPVIGAAIMAATVHMGYPGVRAWLPYAVLIPLAIAIPLWLGRTKIEVVDGELWVGDAHLPLRFVEDAEAITPAEQRRALGPDLDPAAFMVHRSSIRTSVRIWLNDPDDPTPYWVISTRRPERLIAALKNS
;
A
#
# COMPACT_ATOMS: atom_id res chain seq x y z
N VAL A 1 7.92 25.50 -57.74
CA VAL A 1 7.64 26.16 -56.46
C VAL A 1 6.27 25.67 -55.98
N SER A 2 6.08 24.41 -55.59
CA SER A 2 4.83 23.90 -55.03
C SER A 2 5.01 22.50 -54.40
N GLU A 3 6.13 22.24 -53.74
CA GLU A 3 6.40 20.89 -53.21
C GLU A 3 6.92 20.90 -51.77
N SER A 4 6.73 21.98 -51.03
CA SER A 4 7.27 22.15 -49.67
C SER A 4 6.24 22.41 -48.59
N VAL A 5 4.93 22.20 -48.81
CA VAL A 5 3.88 22.50 -47.86
C VAL A 5 3.09 21.28 -47.38
N GLU A 6 3.43 20.05 -47.88
CA GLU A 6 2.62 18.85 -47.52
C GLU A 6 3.29 17.91 -46.50
N ALA A 7 4.42 18.31 -45.93
CA ALA A 7 5.14 17.47 -44.94
C ALA A 7 4.90 17.86 -43.46
N ALA A 8 4.00 18.78 -43.17
CA ALA A 8 3.81 19.30 -41.80
C ALA A 8 2.48 18.93 -41.15
N SER A 9 1.70 17.99 -41.70
CA SER A 9 0.36 17.65 -41.16
C SER A 9 0.17 16.20 -40.74
N ILE A 10 1.25 15.45 -40.45
CA ILE A 10 1.12 14.09 -39.88
C ILE A 10 1.84 14.01 -38.51
N ALA A 11 1.70 15.06 -37.70
CA ALA A 11 1.90 14.98 -36.27
C ALA A 11 0.51 14.95 -35.59
N GLY A 12 -0.35 14.08 -36.11
CA GLY A 12 -1.65 13.76 -35.55
C GLY A 12 -1.50 12.86 -34.37
N ASP A 13 -1.82 13.40 -33.21
CA ASP A 13 -2.66 12.82 -32.18
C ASP A 13 -2.40 11.32 -31.89
N MET A 14 -1.37 11.05 -31.11
CA MET A 14 -1.35 9.80 -30.37
C MET A 14 -2.43 9.90 -29.29
N PRO A 15 -3.53 9.12 -29.38
CA PRO A 15 -4.47 9.04 -28.28
C PRO A 15 -3.70 8.52 -27.07
N GLY A 16 -3.75 9.30 -25.99
CA GLY A 16 -3.17 8.95 -24.71
C GLY A 16 -3.44 7.48 -24.44
N GLN A 17 -2.40 6.71 -24.19
CA GLN A 17 -2.51 5.36 -23.68
C GLN A 17 -3.27 5.47 -22.37
N ALA A 18 -4.58 5.38 -22.44
CA ALA A 18 -5.42 5.04 -21.31
C ALA A 18 -4.86 3.70 -20.81
N ASN A 19 -4.12 3.77 -19.70
CA ASN A 19 -3.59 2.64 -18.98
C ASN A 19 -4.78 1.73 -18.61
N SER A 20 -5.18 0.85 -19.50
CA SER A 20 -6.16 -0.19 -19.28
C SER A 20 -5.47 -1.24 -18.41
N LYS A 21 -5.32 -0.92 -17.10
CA LYS A 21 -4.94 -1.95 -16.12
C LYS A 21 -5.87 -3.13 -16.32
N GLY A 22 -5.29 -4.27 -16.69
CA GLY A 22 -6.00 -5.51 -16.88
C GLY A 22 -6.81 -5.85 -15.62
N ARG A 23 -7.69 -6.81 -15.73
CA ARG A 23 -8.51 -7.25 -14.58
C ARG A 23 -7.58 -7.88 -13.53
N PRO A 24 -7.51 -7.38 -12.30
CA PRO A 24 -6.61 -7.92 -11.31
C PRO A 24 -6.97 -9.39 -11.00
N VAL A 25 -5.98 -10.27 -11.11
CA VAL A 25 -6.10 -11.69 -10.75
C VAL A 25 -6.26 -11.85 -9.24
N PHE A 26 -5.58 -10.96 -8.49
CA PHE A 26 -5.70 -10.89 -7.04
C PHE A 26 -5.85 -9.43 -6.61
N ARG A 27 -6.73 -9.19 -5.65
CA ARG A 27 -6.91 -7.87 -5.03
C ARG A 27 -7.26 -8.01 -3.56
N GLU A 28 -6.47 -7.37 -2.73
CA GLU A 28 -6.70 -7.28 -1.29
C GLU A 28 -6.46 -5.83 -0.82
N ARG A 29 -7.33 -5.34 0.06
CA ARG A 29 -7.14 -4.06 0.74
C ARG A 29 -6.79 -4.32 2.19
N LEU A 30 -5.65 -3.84 2.61
CA LEU A 30 -5.22 -3.87 3.99
C LEU A 30 -5.76 -2.64 4.70
N TYR A 31 -6.67 -2.85 5.64
CA TYR A 31 -7.17 -1.76 6.49
C TYR A 31 -6.40 -1.73 7.80
N THR A 32 -6.19 -0.52 8.33
CA THR A 32 -5.68 -0.32 9.68
C THR A 32 -6.65 -0.95 10.70
N SER A 33 -6.11 -1.61 11.74
CA SER A 33 -6.92 -2.22 12.79
C SER A 33 -7.85 -1.21 13.43
N TRP A 34 -9.11 -1.58 13.63
CA TRP A 34 -10.12 -0.72 14.27
C TRP A 34 -9.74 -0.33 15.71
N TRP A 35 -8.92 -1.12 16.38
CA TRP A 35 -8.37 -0.82 17.71
C TRP A 35 -7.41 0.38 17.72
N ALA A 36 -6.81 0.73 16.60
CA ALA A 36 -5.92 1.88 16.51
C ALA A 36 -6.67 3.22 16.37
N TRP A 37 -7.99 3.18 16.09
CA TRP A 37 -8.81 4.37 15.88
C TRP A 37 -9.11 5.21 17.11
N PRO A 38 -9.35 4.63 18.31
CA PRO A 38 -9.66 5.42 19.50
C PRO A 38 -8.52 6.35 19.92
N LEU A 39 -7.27 5.94 19.77
CA LEU A 39 -6.10 6.71 20.23
C LEU A 39 -5.98 8.09 19.58
N PRO A 40 -5.98 8.25 18.25
CA PRO A 40 -5.93 9.57 17.60
C PRO A 40 -7.14 10.45 17.98
N VAL A 41 -8.33 9.85 18.08
CA VAL A 41 -9.55 10.58 18.42
C VAL A 41 -9.52 11.08 19.87
N ILE A 42 -9.10 10.23 20.81
CA ILE A 42 -8.92 10.61 22.22
C ILE A 42 -7.86 11.71 22.34
N GLY A 43 -6.71 11.58 21.67
CA GLY A 43 -5.68 12.60 21.65
C GLY A 43 -6.17 13.94 21.10
N ALA A 44 -6.91 13.91 19.99
CA ALA A 44 -7.55 15.10 19.42
C ALA A 44 -8.57 15.74 20.37
N ALA A 45 -9.38 14.92 21.06
CA ALA A 45 -10.35 15.43 22.03
C ALA A 45 -9.68 16.08 23.24
N ILE A 46 -8.60 15.48 23.78
CA ILE A 46 -7.82 16.06 24.88
C ILE A 46 -7.19 17.39 24.44
N MET A 47 -6.58 17.44 23.26
CA MET A 47 -5.98 18.66 22.72
C MET A 47 -7.03 19.76 22.51
N ALA A 48 -8.20 19.41 22.00
CA ALA A 48 -9.31 20.34 21.86
C ALA A 48 -9.82 20.85 23.22
N ALA A 49 -9.86 19.99 24.24
CA ALA A 49 -10.28 20.33 25.60
C ALA A 49 -9.31 21.35 26.25
N THR A 50 -8.02 21.24 26.02
CA THR A 50 -7.04 22.23 26.55
C THR A 50 -7.28 23.63 26.00
N VAL A 51 -7.62 23.73 24.72
CA VAL A 51 -7.97 25.01 24.08
C VAL A 51 -9.34 25.52 24.61
N HIS A 52 -10.30 24.63 24.80
CA HIS A 52 -11.62 24.97 25.36
C HIS A 52 -11.53 25.63 26.72
N MET A 53 -10.65 25.15 27.59
CA MET A 53 -10.48 25.69 28.94
C MET A 53 -9.88 27.10 28.95
N GLY A 54 -9.17 27.50 27.89
CA GLY A 54 -8.51 28.80 27.81
C GLY A 54 -9.31 29.90 27.13
N TYR A 55 -10.33 29.56 26.31
CA TYR A 55 -11.04 30.56 25.49
C TYR A 55 -12.55 30.33 25.48
N PRO A 56 -13.34 31.31 25.95
CA PRO A 56 -14.82 31.22 25.91
C PRO A 56 -15.36 31.54 24.49
N GLY A 57 -16.57 31.04 24.22
CA GLY A 57 -17.32 31.34 23.00
C GLY A 57 -17.08 30.39 21.83
N VAL A 58 -17.26 30.87 20.61
CA VAL A 58 -17.18 30.04 19.36
C VAL A 58 -15.81 29.39 19.20
N ARG A 59 -14.73 30.01 19.69
CA ARG A 59 -13.38 29.48 19.64
C ARG A 59 -13.19 28.22 20.47
N ALA A 60 -14.02 28.00 21.46
CA ALA A 60 -13.92 26.84 22.35
C ALA A 60 -14.26 25.53 21.65
N TRP A 61 -15.23 25.48 20.74
CA TRP A 61 -15.65 24.28 20.05
C TRP A 61 -14.96 24.07 18.68
N LEU A 62 -14.39 25.11 18.10
CA LEU A 62 -13.72 25.04 16.80
C LEU A 62 -12.62 23.96 16.73
N PRO A 63 -11.74 23.80 17.74
CA PRO A 63 -10.74 22.73 17.75
C PRO A 63 -11.34 21.33 17.64
N TYR A 64 -12.48 21.07 18.28
CA TYR A 64 -13.16 19.78 18.15
C TYR A 64 -13.65 19.52 16.72
N ALA A 65 -14.22 20.54 16.10
CA ALA A 65 -14.74 20.45 14.74
C ALA A 65 -13.64 20.21 13.70
N VAL A 66 -12.41 20.59 13.98
CA VAL A 66 -11.26 20.41 13.07
C VAL A 66 -10.46 19.18 13.42
N LEU A 67 -10.07 19.01 14.70
CA LEU A 67 -9.14 17.97 15.11
C LEU A 67 -9.76 16.58 15.08
N ILE A 68 -11.03 16.43 15.42
CA ILE A 68 -11.70 15.11 15.40
C ILE A 68 -11.84 14.57 13.98
N PRO A 69 -12.40 15.30 13.01
CA PRO A 69 -12.42 14.83 11.62
C PRO A 69 -11.03 14.56 11.05
N LEU A 70 -10.05 15.38 11.39
CA LEU A 70 -8.67 15.20 10.95
C LEU A 70 -8.05 13.92 11.54
N ALA A 71 -8.27 13.66 12.83
CA ALA A 71 -7.82 12.44 13.52
C ALA A 71 -8.44 11.16 12.94
N ILE A 72 -9.59 11.28 12.29
CA ILE A 72 -10.25 10.19 11.56
C ILE A 72 -9.73 10.11 10.12
N ALA A 73 -9.64 11.24 9.43
CA ALA A 73 -9.28 11.29 8.02
C ALA A 73 -7.84 10.84 7.74
N ILE A 74 -6.88 11.22 8.58
CA ILE A 74 -5.46 10.90 8.39
C ILE A 74 -5.21 9.37 8.41
N PRO A 75 -5.64 8.60 9.44
CA PRO A 75 -5.47 7.16 9.44
C PRO A 75 -6.23 6.45 8.31
N LEU A 76 -7.39 6.96 7.91
CA LEU A 76 -8.14 6.45 6.76
C LEU A 76 -7.35 6.63 5.46
N TRP A 77 -6.70 7.75 5.29
CA TRP A 77 -5.94 8.05 4.10
C TRP A 77 -4.63 7.27 4.04
N LEU A 78 -3.85 7.25 5.15
CA LEU A 78 -2.58 6.52 5.24
C LEU A 78 -2.78 4.99 5.32
N GLY A 79 -3.92 4.52 5.81
CA GLY A 79 -4.20 3.10 6.02
C GLY A 79 -4.55 2.29 4.78
N ARG A 80 -4.64 2.92 3.59
CA ARG A 80 -5.12 2.29 2.35
C ARG A 80 -4.01 1.62 1.54
N THR A 81 -3.32 0.65 2.12
CA THR A 81 -2.39 -0.17 1.33
C THR A 81 -3.19 -1.21 0.55
N LYS A 82 -2.99 -1.24 -0.76
CA LYS A 82 -3.60 -2.24 -1.65
C LYS A 82 -2.53 -3.24 -2.05
N ILE A 83 -2.94 -4.50 -2.17
CA ILE A 83 -2.16 -5.56 -2.81
C ILE A 83 -2.95 -5.98 -4.03
N GLU A 84 -2.34 -5.88 -5.19
CA GLU A 84 -2.96 -6.22 -6.47
C GLU A 84 -1.95 -6.98 -7.33
N VAL A 85 -2.39 -8.07 -7.97
CA VAL A 85 -1.63 -8.76 -9.02
C VAL A 85 -2.36 -8.50 -10.33
N VAL A 86 -1.71 -7.78 -11.23
CA VAL A 86 -2.29 -7.32 -12.49
C VAL A 86 -1.20 -7.22 -13.55
N ASP A 87 -1.51 -7.69 -14.76
CA ASP A 87 -0.64 -7.60 -15.95
C ASP A 87 0.80 -8.13 -15.73
N GLY A 88 0.95 -9.22 -14.95
CA GLY A 88 2.26 -9.81 -14.65
C GLY A 88 3.09 -9.03 -13.64
N GLU A 89 2.47 -8.14 -12.86
CA GLU A 89 3.11 -7.36 -11.81
C GLU A 89 2.36 -7.50 -10.47
N LEU A 90 3.13 -7.56 -9.39
CA LEU A 90 2.63 -7.46 -8.03
C LEU A 90 2.76 -6.02 -7.55
N TRP A 91 1.64 -5.39 -7.21
CA TRP A 91 1.58 -4.05 -6.65
C TRP A 91 1.27 -4.11 -5.16
N VAL A 92 2.08 -3.43 -4.35
CA VAL A 92 1.91 -3.35 -2.90
C VAL A 92 2.03 -1.89 -2.47
N GLY A 93 0.88 -1.21 -2.37
CA GLY A 93 0.87 0.25 -2.22
C GLY A 93 1.42 0.93 -3.47
N ASP A 94 2.53 1.65 -3.31
CA ASP A 94 3.23 2.34 -4.40
C ASP A 94 4.40 1.53 -4.98
N ALA A 95 4.78 0.44 -4.29
CA ALA A 95 5.82 -0.47 -4.77
C ALA A 95 5.25 -1.48 -5.77
N HIS A 96 6.03 -1.81 -6.78
CA HIS A 96 5.68 -2.82 -7.79
C HIS A 96 6.84 -3.78 -8.02
N LEU A 97 6.50 -5.02 -8.30
CA LEU A 97 7.43 -6.10 -8.57
C LEU A 97 6.97 -6.88 -9.80
N PRO A 98 7.73 -6.87 -10.90
CA PRO A 98 7.45 -7.74 -12.04
C PRO A 98 7.58 -9.22 -11.65
N LEU A 99 6.57 -10.02 -11.97
CA LEU A 99 6.52 -11.44 -11.57
C LEU A 99 7.63 -12.29 -12.17
N ARG A 100 8.27 -11.85 -13.24
CA ARG A 100 9.44 -12.52 -13.83
C ARG A 100 10.65 -12.60 -12.89
N PHE A 101 10.70 -11.74 -11.87
CA PHE A 101 11.77 -11.73 -10.86
C PHE A 101 11.39 -12.53 -9.61
N VAL A 102 10.18 -13.07 -9.55
CA VAL A 102 9.75 -13.93 -8.45
C VAL A 102 10.32 -15.32 -8.67
N GLU A 103 11.20 -15.75 -7.79
CA GLU A 103 11.77 -17.11 -7.81
C GLU A 103 10.85 -18.12 -7.12
N ASP A 104 10.42 -17.80 -5.90
CA ASP A 104 9.48 -18.62 -5.13
C ASP A 104 8.65 -17.75 -4.17
N ALA A 105 7.56 -18.32 -3.67
CA ALA A 105 6.71 -17.68 -2.68
C ALA A 105 6.19 -18.71 -1.66
N GLU A 106 6.37 -18.40 -0.40
CA GLU A 106 5.95 -19.25 0.72
C GLU A 106 5.05 -18.51 1.72
N ALA A 107 4.11 -19.22 2.30
CA ALA A 107 3.25 -18.69 3.36
C ALA A 107 3.98 -18.77 4.70
N ILE A 108 4.02 -17.64 5.43
CA ILE A 108 4.52 -17.57 6.80
C ILE A 108 3.33 -17.71 7.74
N THR A 109 3.34 -18.76 8.54
CA THR A 109 2.29 -19.03 9.54
C THR A 109 2.36 -18.05 10.72
N PRO A 110 1.28 -17.87 11.49
CA PRO A 110 1.29 -17.01 12.69
C PRO A 110 2.33 -17.42 13.74
N ALA A 111 2.69 -18.70 13.81
CA ALA A 111 3.70 -19.23 14.73
C ALA A 111 5.12 -18.81 14.31
N GLU A 112 5.38 -18.81 13.03
CA GLU A 112 6.68 -18.46 12.42
C GLU A 112 6.88 -16.96 12.26
N GLN A 113 5.79 -16.20 12.19
CA GLN A 113 5.80 -14.77 11.89
C GLN A 113 6.71 -13.96 12.84
N ARG A 114 6.73 -14.31 14.14
CA ARG A 114 7.58 -13.62 15.11
C ARG A 114 9.07 -13.78 14.80
N ARG A 115 9.49 -14.95 14.34
CA ARG A 115 10.88 -15.23 13.96
C ARG A 115 11.20 -14.60 12.61
N ALA A 116 10.33 -14.78 11.63
CA ALA A 116 10.48 -14.27 10.27
C ALA A 116 10.53 -12.74 10.18
N LEU A 117 9.81 -12.03 11.09
CA LEU A 117 9.80 -10.57 11.17
C LEU A 117 10.78 -10.01 12.23
N GLY A 118 11.50 -10.86 12.90
CA GLY A 118 12.46 -10.50 13.96
C GLY A 118 13.87 -10.99 13.64
N PRO A 119 14.37 -12.01 14.36
CA PRO A 119 15.78 -12.43 14.24
C PRO A 119 16.15 -12.99 12.86
N ASP A 120 15.18 -13.55 12.13
CA ASP A 120 15.42 -14.18 10.82
C ASP A 120 15.16 -13.19 9.65
N LEU A 121 14.87 -11.91 9.94
CA LEU A 121 14.62 -10.89 8.91
C LEU A 121 15.95 -10.33 8.41
N ASP A 122 16.16 -10.41 7.09
CA ASP A 122 17.27 -9.74 6.45
C ASP A 122 17.03 -8.22 6.45
N PRO A 123 17.99 -7.38 6.90
CA PRO A 123 17.87 -5.92 6.85
C PRO A 123 17.63 -5.34 5.46
N ALA A 124 18.06 -6.04 4.40
CA ALA A 124 17.85 -5.64 3.02
C ALA A 124 16.50 -6.08 2.45
N ALA A 125 15.72 -6.87 3.20
CA ALA A 125 14.41 -7.33 2.74
C ALA A 125 13.38 -6.19 2.71
N PHE A 126 12.57 -6.16 1.66
CA PHE A 126 11.42 -5.25 1.60
C PHE A 126 10.26 -5.79 2.44
N MET A 127 9.75 -4.97 3.36
CA MET A 127 8.72 -5.41 4.29
C MET A 127 7.50 -4.50 4.30
N VAL A 128 6.33 -5.10 4.04
CA VAL A 128 5.02 -4.45 4.27
C VAL A 128 4.25 -5.23 5.31
N HIS A 129 4.50 -4.89 6.57
CA HIS A 129 3.88 -5.55 7.72
C HIS A 129 2.69 -4.74 8.26
N ARG A 130 1.62 -5.46 8.58
CA ARG A 130 0.44 -4.95 9.29
C ARG A 130 0.21 -5.78 10.56
N SER A 131 0.35 -5.16 11.72
CA SER A 131 0.21 -5.82 13.03
C SER A 131 -1.17 -6.47 13.26
N SER A 132 -2.18 -6.04 12.52
CA SER A 132 -3.53 -6.63 12.55
C SER A 132 -3.66 -7.93 11.76
N ILE A 133 -2.64 -8.31 10.97
CA ILE A 133 -2.65 -9.49 10.10
C ILE A 133 -1.53 -10.42 10.57
N ARG A 134 -1.92 -11.63 10.98
CA ARG A 134 -1.01 -12.62 11.58
C ARG A 134 -0.40 -13.60 10.57
N THR A 135 -0.72 -13.45 9.30
CA THR A 135 -0.18 -14.24 8.20
C THR A 135 0.55 -13.36 7.22
N SER A 136 1.59 -13.87 6.62
CA SER A 136 2.40 -13.16 5.63
C SER A 136 2.82 -14.11 4.52
N VAL A 137 3.25 -13.55 3.41
CA VAL A 137 3.91 -14.28 2.33
C VAL A 137 5.32 -13.74 2.21
N ARG A 138 6.30 -14.62 2.16
CA ARG A 138 7.67 -14.32 1.76
C ARG A 138 7.79 -14.64 0.28
N ILE A 139 8.32 -13.70 -0.48
CA ILE A 139 8.48 -13.81 -1.93
C ILE A 139 9.97 -13.64 -2.21
N TRP A 140 10.62 -14.70 -2.64
CA TRP A 140 12.03 -14.71 -2.99
C TRP A 140 12.22 -14.06 -4.36
N LEU A 141 13.26 -13.25 -4.48
CA LEU A 141 13.57 -12.51 -5.69
C LEU A 141 14.86 -13.02 -6.34
N ASN A 142 14.86 -13.01 -7.66
CA ASN A 142 16.03 -13.25 -8.48
C ASN A 142 16.15 -12.11 -9.50
N ASP A 143 16.44 -10.91 -8.99
CA ASP A 143 16.71 -9.73 -9.80
C ASP A 143 18.19 -9.36 -9.66
N PRO A 144 18.99 -9.47 -10.72
CA PRO A 144 20.41 -9.16 -10.66
C PRO A 144 20.73 -7.68 -10.41
N ASP A 145 19.76 -6.80 -10.66
CA ASP A 145 19.93 -5.34 -10.51
C ASP A 145 19.42 -4.82 -9.15
N ASP A 146 18.66 -5.64 -8.38
CA ASP A 146 18.13 -5.28 -7.07
C ASP A 146 18.76 -6.14 -5.96
N PRO A 147 19.46 -5.54 -4.98
CA PRO A 147 20.05 -6.27 -3.86
C PRO A 147 19.03 -6.82 -2.87
N THR A 148 17.73 -6.58 -3.05
CA THR A 148 16.65 -7.04 -2.16
C THR A 148 16.48 -8.55 -2.28
N PRO A 149 16.77 -9.35 -1.22
CA PRO A 149 16.74 -10.80 -1.33
C PRO A 149 15.32 -11.37 -1.40
N TYR A 150 14.37 -10.74 -0.71
CA TYR A 150 12.96 -11.16 -0.68
C TYR A 150 12.04 -10.03 -0.18
N TRP A 151 10.75 -10.18 -0.48
CA TRP A 151 9.69 -9.35 0.06
C TRP A 151 8.91 -10.12 1.12
N VAL A 152 8.51 -9.44 2.22
CA VAL A 152 7.59 -9.98 3.22
C VAL A 152 6.35 -9.11 3.28
N ILE A 153 5.21 -9.68 2.91
CA ILE A 153 3.96 -8.94 2.76
C ILE A 153 2.90 -9.59 3.65
N SER A 154 2.30 -8.81 4.56
CA SER A 154 1.15 -9.26 5.33
C SER A 154 -0.09 -9.39 4.46
N THR A 155 -0.73 -10.54 4.47
CA THR A 155 -1.96 -10.83 3.74
C THR A 155 -2.86 -11.76 4.55
N ARG A 156 -4.18 -11.61 4.43
CA ARG A 156 -5.17 -12.51 5.05
C ARG A 156 -5.42 -13.76 4.20
N ARG A 157 -4.90 -13.79 2.98
CA ARG A 157 -5.15 -14.86 1.99
C ARG A 157 -3.84 -15.31 1.34
N PRO A 158 -2.88 -15.84 2.12
CA PRO A 158 -1.55 -16.18 1.63
C PRO A 158 -1.60 -17.16 0.45
N GLU A 159 -2.39 -18.22 0.55
CA GLU A 159 -2.52 -19.23 -0.49
C GLU A 159 -3.04 -18.67 -1.82
N ARG A 160 -3.99 -17.73 -1.76
CA ARG A 160 -4.53 -17.09 -2.96
C ARG A 160 -3.54 -16.14 -3.60
N LEU A 161 -2.74 -15.44 -2.78
CA LEU A 161 -1.68 -14.58 -3.30
C LEU A 161 -0.62 -15.43 -4.00
N ILE A 162 -0.15 -16.51 -3.35
CA ILE A 162 0.83 -17.44 -3.92
C ILE A 162 0.31 -18.04 -5.24
N ALA A 163 -0.95 -18.48 -5.26
CA ALA A 163 -1.57 -19.01 -6.48
C ALA A 163 -1.63 -17.94 -7.60
N ALA A 164 -1.91 -16.68 -7.26
CA ALA A 164 -1.92 -15.60 -8.24
C ALA A 164 -0.52 -15.29 -8.78
N LEU A 165 0.53 -15.37 -7.93
CA LEU A 165 1.92 -15.17 -8.34
C LEU A 165 2.41 -16.28 -9.30
N LYS A 166 1.95 -17.53 -9.10
CA LYS A 166 2.37 -18.69 -9.90
C LYS A 166 1.58 -18.86 -11.21
N ASN A 167 0.39 -18.26 -11.33
CA ASN A 167 -0.51 -18.43 -12.47
C ASN A 167 -0.64 -17.17 -13.37
N SER A 168 0.16 -16.15 -13.13
CA SER A 168 0.09 -14.88 -13.89
C SER A 168 1.20 -14.73 -14.89
#